data_ea95545de2d7ac23cb7b6470685c14f3
#
_entry.id   ea95545de2d7ac23cb7b6470685c14f3
#
_cell.length_a   1.000
_cell.length_b   1.000
_cell.length_c   1.000
_cell.angle_alpha   90.00
_cell.angle_beta   90.00
_cell.angle_gamma   90.00
#
_symmetry.space_group_name_H-M   'P 1'
#
loop_
_entity.id
_entity.type
_entity.pdbx_description
1 polymer ?
#
loop_
_entity_poly.entity_id
_entity_poly.type
_entity_poly.pdbx_seq_one_letter_code
_entity_poly.pdbx_strand_id
1 'polypeptide(L)'
;MRKSDVFLVDSQLKCLLLHKIFRNMAQLSNRLQRLAPSATLAMSQKSSEMKAQGIDVINMSVGEPDFNTPDAIKEAAKKAIDDNFSKYSPVPGYPDLRKAIVAKLKNENQLDYTVNEILVSNGAKQSVCNTVMALVDEGEEVIIPAPYWVSYPQMVLLAGGKPVFVEAGFDQNFKMTAAQLEAAITPKTRMIILCSPSNPTGSVYSKEELKALADVILRHDDLFVLADEIYEHINYIGKHESIAQFPGMKERSIIVNGVSKAYAMTGWRIGYIAAPEWIVKGCNKLQGQYTSGPCSVSQKAAEFAYISSQQCVEDMRQAFERRRDLIVKLAKEIPGLEVNVPEGAFYLFPKCSSFYGKSDGETTINNSTDFAMYLLEKGHVATVGGDAFGDPECFRMSYATSDENIKEAMKRIAETVAKLK
;
A
#
# COMPACT_ATOMS: atom_id res chain seq x y z
N MET A 1 27.90 -49.31 -35.77
CA MET A 1 27.53 -48.22 -34.80
C MET A 1 28.78 -47.91 -34.00
N ARG A 2 29.26 -46.67 -34.07
CA ARG A 2 30.46 -46.24 -33.32
C ARG A 2 30.13 -46.05 -31.87
N LYS A 3 31.04 -46.37 -30.94
CA LYS A 3 30.85 -46.19 -29.47
C LYS A 3 30.44 -44.77 -29.09
N SER A 4 30.72 -43.77 -29.94
CA SER A 4 30.27 -42.37 -29.78
C SER A 4 28.77 -42.18 -29.91
N ASP A 5 28.07 -42.98 -30.69
CA ASP A 5 26.63 -42.81 -30.97
C ASP A 5 25.78 -43.34 -29.79
N VAL A 6 26.30 -44.33 -29.07
CA VAL A 6 25.64 -44.89 -27.88
C VAL A 6 25.73 -43.92 -26.69
N PHE A 7 26.84 -43.17 -26.55
CA PHE A 7 27.01 -42.16 -25.47
C PHE A 7 26.13 -40.92 -25.67
N LEU A 8 25.91 -40.50 -26.92
CA LEU A 8 25.04 -39.35 -27.23
C LEU A 8 23.57 -39.67 -27.01
N VAL A 9 23.12 -40.86 -27.32
CA VAL A 9 21.73 -41.32 -27.10
C VAL A 9 21.46 -41.46 -25.58
N ASP A 10 22.42 -41.95 -24.79
CA ASP A 10 22.28 -42.11 -23.34
C ASP A 10 22.22 -40.74 -22.60
N SER A 11 23.02 -39.75 -23.06
CA SER A 11 22.98 -38.39 -22.50
C SER A 11 21.69 -37.63 -22.85
N GLN A 12 21.16 -37.81 -24.06
CA GLN A 12 19.86 -37.23 -24.44
C GLN A 12 18.68 -37.89 -23.70
N LEU A 13 18.73 -39.22 -23.52
CA LEU A 13 17.73 -39.95 -22.75
C LEU A 13 17.76 -39.56 -21.26
N LYS A 14 18.94 -39.38 -20.67
CA LYS A 14 19.11 -38.88 -19.31
C LYS A 14 18.61 -37.44 -19.15
N CYS A 15 18.89 -36.58 -20.14
CA CYS A 15 18.40 -35.21 -20.16
C CYS A 15 16.84 -35.15 -20.29
N LEU A 16 16.26 -36.02 -21.12
CA LEU A 16 14.80 -36.17 -21.26
C LEU A 16 14.13 -36.78 -20.01
N LEU A 17 14.79 -37.74 -19.37
CA LEU A 17 14.34 -38.33 -18.10
C LEU A 17 14.42 -37.31 -16.94
N LEU A 18 15.52 -36.58 -16.86
CA LEU A 18 15.65 -35.47 -15.90
C LEU A 18 14.60 -34.39 -16.16
N HIS A 19 14.37 -34.02 -17.43
CA HIS A 19 13.29 -33.07 -17.77
C HIS A 19 11.90 -33.61 -17.43
N LYS A 20 11.63 -34.92 -17.59
CA LYS A 20 10.36 -35.56 -17.14
C LYS A 20 10.25 -35.64 -15.63
N ILE A 21 11.36 -35.93 -14.93
CA ILE A 21 11.40 -35.98 -13.46
C ILE A 21 11.18 -34.57 -12.87
N PHE A 22 11.82 -33.54 -13.43
CA PHE A 22 11.57 -32.14 -13.05
C PHE A 22 10.15 -31.63 -13.41
N ARG A 23 9.53 -32.18 -14.46
CA ARG A 23 8.15 -31.86 -14.85
C ARG A 23 7.10 -32.50 -13.93
N ASN A 24 7.46 -33.54 -13.18
CA ASN A 24 6.56 -34.25 -12.26
C ASN A 24 6.65 -33.76 -10.81
N MET A 25 7.50 -32.76 -10.48
CA MET A 25 7.41 -32.07 -9.19
C MET A 25 6.18 -31.17 -9.23
N ALA A 26 5.26 -31.35 -8.29
CA ALA A 26 4.11 -30.48 -8.11
C ALA A 26 4.60 -29.03 -7.96
N GLN A 27 4.28 -28.18 -8.93
CA GLN A 27 4.69 -26.78 -8.96
C GLN A 27 3.47 -25.87 -8.91
N LEU A 28 3.63 -24.76 -8.23
CA LEU A 28 2.64 -23.67 -8.28
C LEU A 28 2.56 -23.13 -9.72
N SER A 29 1.44 -22.50 -10.07
CA SER A 29 1.29 -21.85 -11.37
C SER A 29 2.38 -20.81 -11.60
N ASN A 30 2.80 -20.62 -12.85
CA ASN A 30 3.80 -19.60 -13.22
C ASN A 30 3.42 -18.19 -12.71
N ARG A 31 2.11 -17.92 -12.63
CA ARG A 31 1.58 -16.67 -12.09
C ARG A 31 2.00 -16.47 -10.63
N LEU A 32 1.91 -17.52 -9.79
CA LEU A 32 2.31 -17.44 -8.38
C LEU A 32 3.83 -17.44 -8.19
N GLN A 33 4.56 -18.11 -9.09
CA GLN A 33 6.02 -18.10 -9.01
C GLN A 33 6.66 -16.74 -9.29
N ARG A 34 5.94 -15.82 -9.96
CA ARG A 34 6.38 -14.44 -10.22
C ARG A 34 6.23 -13.53 -8.99
N LEU A 35 5.44 -13.92 -7.98
CA LEU A 35 5.12 -13.08 -6.84
C LEU A 35 6.16 -13.22 -5.72
N ALA A 36 6.57 -12.08 -5.17
CA ALA A 36 7.39 -12.03 -3.96
C ALA A 36 6.52 -12.02 -2.68
N PRO A 37 6.98 -12.64 -1.58
CA PRO A 37 6.35 -12.48 -0.27
C PRO A 37 6.34 -11.01 0.18
N SER A 38 5.37 -10.65 1.02
CA SER A 38 5.29 -9.29 1.58
C SER A 38 6.35 -9.07 2.66
N ALA A 39 7.31 -8.17 2.41
CA ALA A 39 8.37 -7.83 3.37
C ALA A 39 7.81 -7.26 4.68
N THR A 40 6.72 -6.49 4.63
CA THR A 40 6.07 -5.94 5.83
C THR A 40 5.46 -7.03 6.70
N LEU A 41 4.83 -8.05 6.10
CA LEU A 41 4.28 -9.19 6.83
C LEU A 41 5.40 -10.08 7.42
N ALA A 42 6.46 -10.32 6.67
CA ALA A 42 7.61 -11.10 7.15
C ALA A 42 8.27 -10.45 8.36
N MET A 43 8.48 -9.12 8.32
CA MET A 43 9.05 -8.37 9.46
C MET A 43 8.12 -8.41 10.69
N SER A 44 6.80 -8.23 10.47
CA SER A 44 5.81 -8.31 11.54
C SER A 44 5.76 -9.70 12.18
N GLN A 45 5.84 -10.75 11.37
CA GLN A 45 5.91 -12.13 11.86
C GLN A 45 7.16 -12.36 12.72
N LYS A 46 8.34 -11.96 12.23
CA LYS A 46 9.61 -12.09 12.97
C LYS A 46 9.57 -11.32 14.30
N SER A 47 9.00 -10.11 14.31
CA SER A 47 8.75 -9.36 15.54
C SER A 47 7.86 -10.11 16.53
N SER A 48 6.80 -10.76 16.03
CA SER A 48 5.88 -11.55 16.87
C SER A 48 6.54 -12.79 17.42
N GLU A 49 7.38 -13.48 16.64
CA GLU A 49 8.16 -14.63 17.09
C GLU A 49 9.16 -14.26 18.20
N MET A 50 9.84 -13.12 18.07
CA MET A 50 10.73 -12.61 19.13
C MET A 50 9.96 -12.26 20.41
N LYS A 51 8.79 -11.62 20.29
CA LYS A 51 7.91 -11.35 21.44
C LYS A 51 7.46 -12.63 22.13
N ALA A 52 7.14 -13.68 21.38
CA ALA A 52 6.77 -14.99 21.95
C ALA A 52 7.93 -15.65 22.73
N GLN A 53 9.17 -15.28 22.43
CA GLN A 53 10.37 -15.69 23.17
C GLN A 53 10.67 -14.81 24.39
N GLY A 54 9.79 -13.83 24.70
CA GLY A 54 9.96 -12.93 25.84
C GLY A 54 10.82 -11.68 25.54
N ILE A 55 11.20 -11.44 24.29
CA ILE A 55 11.98 -10.26 23.91
C ILE A 55 11.03 -9.06 23.75
N ASP A 56 11.36 -7.95 24.41
CA ASP A 56 10.58 -6.72 24.31
C ASP A 56 10.87 -5.98 23.00
N VAL A 57 10.10 -6.28 21.94
CA VAL A 57 10.22 -5.67 20.62
C VAL A 57 9.15 -4.58 20.43
N ILE A 58 9.57 -3.38 20.05
CA ILE A 58 8.68 -2.31 19.60
C ILE A 58 8.46 -2.47 18.09
N ASN A 59 7.20 -2.72 17.70
CA ASN A 59 6.87 -2.97 16.30
C ASN A 59 6.42 -1.69 15.58
N MET A 60 7.29 -1.11 14.76
CA MET A 60 7.04 0.02 13.87
C MET A 60 6.97 -0.39 12.38
N SER A 61 6.84 -1.71 12.10
CA SER A 61 6.78 -2.22 10.72
C SER A 61 5.35 -2.25 10.16
N VAL A 62 4.32 -2.25 11.02
CA VAL A 62 2.92 -2.44 10.63
C VAL A 62 2.26 -1.12 10.24
N GLY A 63 1.54 -1.13 9.12
CA GLY A 63 0.76 0.00 8.64
C GLY A 63 -0.70 -0.04 9.14
N GLU A 64 -0.91 0.05 10.44
CA GLU A 64 -2.22 -0.04 11.09
C GLU A 64 -2.35 1.00 12.19
N PRO A 65 -3.49 1.75 12.27
CA PRO A 65 -3.78 2.62 13.41
C PRO A 65 -3.78 1.81 14.71
N ASP A 66 -3.18 2.36 15.76
CA ASP A 66 -3.18 1.76 17.10
C ASP A 66 -4.45 2.08 17.91
N PHE A 67 -5.34 2.87 17.35
CA PHE A 67 -6.64 3.18 17.94
C PHE A 67 -7.63 2.02 17.79
N ASN A 68 -8.53 1.90 18.75
CA ASN A 68 -9.70 1.04 18.58
C ASN A 68 -10.69 1.68 17.60
N THR A 69 -11.43 0.85 16.88
CA THR A 69 -12.63 1.31 16.15
C THR A 69 -13.55 2.06 17.11
N PRO A 70 -14.03 3.28 16.78
CA PRO A 70 -14.92 4.07 17.64
C PRO A 70 -16.15 3.29 18.13
N ASP A 71 -16.53 3.49 19.40
CA ASP A 71 -17.57 2.70 20.04
C ASP A 71 -18.92 2.79 19.30
N ALA A 72 -19.30 3.98 18.81
CA ALA A 72 -20.54 4.15 18.06
C ALA A 72 -20.57 3.29 16.77
N ILE A 73 -19.44 3.10 16.10
CA ILE A 73 -19.32 2.24 14.92
C ILE A 73 -19.46 0.77 15.34
N LYS A 74 -18.88 0.38 16.47
CA LYS A 74 -19.02 -0.98 17.03
C LYS A 74 -20.49 -1.28 17.40
N GLU A 75 -21.19 -0.33 17.99
CA GLU A 75 -22.62 -0.48 18.31
C GLU A 75 -23.48 -0.63 17.04
N ALA A 76 -23.18 0.10 15.96
CA ALA A 76 -23.85 -0.09 14.69
C ALA A 76 -23.63 -1.51 14.12
N ALA A 77 -22.44 -2.08 14.31
CA ALA A 77 -22.16 -3.46 13.93
C ALA A 77 -22.94 -4.48 14.77
N LYS A 78 -22.99 -4.28 16.10
CA LYS A 78 -23.79 -5.13 17.01
C LYS A 78 -25.26 -5.12 16.61
N LYS A 79 -25.80 -3.91 16.36
CA LYS A 79 -27.17 -3.77 15.86
C LYS A 79 -27.37 -4.52 14.53
N ALA A 80 -26.44 -4.48 13.61
CA ALA A 80 -26.54 -5.20 12.37
C ALA A 80 -26.56 -6.73 12.57
N ILE A 81 -25.87 -7.26 13.59
CA ILE A 81 -25.95 -8.67 13.99
C ILE A 81 -27.35 -8.96 14.52
N ASP A 82 -27.88 -8.16 15.43
CA ASP A 82 -29.20 -8.33 16.03
C ASP A 82 -30.32 -8.22 14.98
N ASP A 83 -30.16 -7.34 13.98
CA ASP A 83 -31.06 -7.17 12.84
C ASP A 83 -30.90 -8.28 11.78
N ASN A 84 -30.08 -9.30 12.02
CA ASN A 84 -29.86 -10.46 11.14
C ASN A 84 -29.26 -10.12 9.75
N PHE A 85 -28.34 -9.16 9.66
CA PHE A 85 -27.54 -8.95 8.45
C PHE A 85 -26.51 -10.08 8.26
N SER A 86 -27.00 -11.32 8.10
CA SER A 86 -26.21 -12.55 8.03
C SER A 86 -26.31 -13.27 6.68
N LYS A 87 -27.06 -12.70 5.72
CA LYS A 87 -27.24 -13.25 4.38
C LYS A 87 -26.27 -12.61 3.38
N TYR A 88 -26.12 -13.23 2.21
CA TYR A 88 -25.33 -12.64 1.13
C TYR A 88 -25.79 -11.21 0.80
N SER A 89 -24.85 -10.31 0.77
CA SER A 89 -25.07 -8.95 0.27
C SER A 89 -24.97 -8.93 -1.27
N PRO A 90 -25.52 -7.89 -1.93
CA PRO A 90 -25.21 -7.63 -3.34
C PRO A 90 -23.68 -7.53 -3.55
N VAL A 91 -23.17 -8.06 -4.66
CA VAL A 91 -21.73 -8.05 -4.97
C VAL A 91 -21.13 -6.64 -4.89
N PRO A 92 -21.77 -5.57 -5.45
CA PRO A 92 -21.22 -4.22 -5.37
C PRO A 92 -21.39 -3.54 -4.00
N GLY A 93 -21.92 -4.23 -3.01
CA GLY A 93 -22.25 -3.70 -1.69
C GLY A 93 -23.68 -3.20 -1.56
N TYR A 94 -24.12 -2.99 -0.32
CA TYR A 94 -25.47 -2.48 -0.03
C TYR A 94 -25.70 -1.10 -0.64
N PRO A 95 -26.90 -0.84 -1.21
CA PRO A 95 -27.22 0.45 -1.81
C PRO A 95 -27.04 1.63 -0.85
N ASP A 96 -27.35 1.46 0.43
CA ASP A 96 -27.27 2.54 1.41
C ASP A 96 -25.81 2.92 1.73
N LEU A 97 -24.91 1.94 1.86
CA LEU A 97 -23.47 2.21 1.98
C LEU A 97 -22.95 2.94 0.73
N ARG A 98 -23.36 2.49 -0.47
CA ARG A 98 -22.92 3.13 -1.73
C ARG A 98 -23.44 4.58 -1.83
N LYS A 99 -24.67 4.86 -1.37
CA LYS A 99 -25.22 6.24 -1.25
C LYS A 99 -24.42 7.08 -0.24
N ALA A 100 -24.04 6.50 0.91
CA ALA A 100 -23.22 7.18 1.91
C ALA A 100 -21.84 7.55 1.33
N ILE A 101 -21.21 6.65 0.57
CA ILE A 101 -19.95 6.91 -0.14
C ILE A 101 -20.11 8.05 -1.18
N VAL A 102 -21.19 8.02 -1.98
CA VAL A 102 -21.49 9.10 -2.94
C VAL A 102 -21.64 10.46 -2.23
N ALA A 103 -22.39 10.48 -1.11
CA ALA A 103 -22.56 11.69 -0.32
C ALA A 103 -21.22 12.20 0.26
N LYS A 104 -20.37 11.29 0.75
CA LYS A 104 -19.00 11.62 1.22
C LYS A 104 -18.17 12.25 0.11
N LEU A 105 -18.09 11.61 -1.05
CA LEU A 105 -17.31 12.11 -2.20
C LEU A 105 -17.78 13.50 -2.65
N LYS A 106 -19.11 13.74 -2.64
CA LYS A 106 -19.68 15.04 -2.98
C LYS A 106 -19.34 16.09 -1.93
N ASN A 107 -19.55 15.81 -0.66
CA ASN A 107 -19.43 16.79 0.42
C ASN A 107 -17.97 17.12 0.77
N GLU A 108 -17.11 16.11 0.82
CA GLU A 108 -15.72 16.25 1.26
C GLU A 108 -14.77 16.53 0.08
N ASN A 109 -14.93 15.80 -1.03
CA ASN A 109 -14.02 15.87 -2.18
C ASN A 109 -14.53 16.75 -3.33
N GLN A 110 -15.81 17.21 -3.31
CA GLN A 110 -16.50 17.92 -4.41
C GLN A 110 -16.52 17.11 -5.72
N LEU A 111 -16.62 15.79 -5.61
CA LEU A 111 -16.68 14.87 -6.73
C LEU A 111 -18.09 14.30 -6.89
N ASP A 112 -18.64 14.45 -8.08
CA ASP A 112 -19.99 13.96 -8.41
C ASP A 112 -19.92 12.56 -9.02
N TYR A 113 -20.32 11.56 -8.22
CA TYR A 113 -20.48 10.16 -8.63
C TYR A 113 -21.91 9.69 -8.42
N THR A 114 -22.32 8.66 -9.15
CA THR A 114 -23.58 7.95 -8.97
C THR A 114 -23.35 6.66 -8.19
N VAL A 115 -24.43 6.08 -7.67
CA VAL A 115 -24.37 4.78 -6.97
C VAL A 115 -23.82 3.66 -7.87
N ASN A 116 -24.04 3.74 -9.20
CA ASN A 116 -23.54 2.77 -10.16
C ASN A 116 -22.03 2.89 -10.43
N GLU A 117 -21.44 4.01 -10.06
CA GLU A 117 -20.01 4.27 -10.17
C GLU A 117 -19.23 3.87 -8.89
N ILE A 118 -19.91 3.20 -7.93
CA ILE A 118 -19.29 2.72 -6.67
C ILE A 118 -19.33 1.19 -6.59
N LEU A 119 -18.18 0.59 -6.26
CA LEU A 119 -18.07 -0.84 -5.90
C LEU A 119 -17.38 -0.98 -4.56
N VAL A 120 -18.07 -1.58 -3.59
CA VAL A 120 -17.50 -1.90 -2.27
C VAL A 120 -16.77 -3.25 -2.33
N SER A 121 -15.59 -3.33 -1.74
CA SER A 121 -14.69 -4.49 -1.78
C SER A 121 -14.18 -4.89 -0.38
N ASN A 122 -13.58 -6.07 -0.25
CA ASN A 122 -12.95 -6.54 1.00
C ASN A 122 -11.65 -5.77 1.32
N GLY A 123 -11.80 -4.49 1.64
CA GLY A 123 -10.74 -3.51 1.86
C GLY A 123 -10.17 -2.95 0.56
N ALA A 124 -9.52 -1.79 0.66
CA ALA A 124 -8.89 -1.10 -0.48
C ALA A 124 -7.91 -1.99 -1.26
N LYS A 125 -7.26 -2.95 -0.59
CA LYS A 125 -6.37 -3.92 -1.26
C LYS A 125 -7.10 -4.71 -2.35
N GLN A 126 -8.33 -5.19 -2.11
CA GLN A 126 -9.11 -5.86 -3.13
C GLN A 126 -9.56 -4.88 -4.22
N SER A 127 -9.89 -3.64 -3.86
CA SER A 127 -10.24 -2.58 -4.82
C SER A 127 -9.10 -2.33 -5.82
N VAL A 128 -7.87 -2.18 -5.34
CA VAL A 128 -6.67 -2.06 -6.20
C VAL A 128 -6.51 -3.28 -7.09
N CYS A 129 -6.55 -4.47 -6.49
CA CYS A 129 -6.36 -5.73 -7.24
C CYS A 129 -7.44 -5.91 -8.32
N ASN A 130 -8.71 -5.68 -7.99
CA ASN A 130 -9.82 -5.76 -8.95
C ASN A 130 -9.60 -4.79 -10.13
N THR A 131 -9.17 -3.56 -9.85
CA THR A 131 -8.93 -2.52 -10.86
C THR A 131 -7.82 -2.93 -11.82
N VAL A 132 -6.67 -3.33 -11.27
CA VAL A 132 -5.52 -3.77 -12.08
C VAL A 132 -5.91 -4.99 -12.93
N MET A 133 -6.54 -6.00 -12.34
CA MET A 133 -6.99 -7.21 -13.03
C MET A 133 -8.09 -6.95 -14.09
N ALA A 134 -8.87 -5.88 -13.95
CA ALA A 134 -9.94 -5.54 -14.89
C ALA A 134 -9.47 -4.69 -16.07
N LEU A 135 -8.36 -3.96 -15.93
CA LEU A 135 -7.91 -2.98 -16.93
C LEU A 135 -6.57 -3.29 -17.58
N VAL A 136 -5.77 -4.18 -16.99
CA VAL A 136 -4.41 -4.48 -17.45
C VAL A 136 -4.36 -5.88 -18.04
N ASP A 137 -3.99 -5.97 -19.31
CA ASP A 137 -3.76 -7.22 -20.03
C ASP A 137 -2.30 -7.68 -19.95
N GLU A 138 -2.02 -8.90 -20.43
CA GLU A 138 -0.67 -9.47 -20.37
C GLU A 138 0.31 -8.63 -21.22
N GLY A 139 1.40 -8.19 -20.59
CA GLY A 139 2.46 -7.41 -21.22
C GLY A 139 2.19 -5.90 -21.29
N GLU A 140 1.02 -5.42 -20.90
CA GLU A 140 0.77 -4.00 -20.74
C GLU A 140 1.55 -3.41 -19.55
N GLU A 141 1.90 -2.15 -19.64
CA GLU A 141 2.75 -1.48 -18.65
C GLU A 141 1.92 -0.66 -17.66
N VAL A 142 2.31 -0.76 -16.39
CA VAL A 142 1.75 0.06 -15.31
C VAL A 142 2.86 0.87 -14.68
N ILE A 143 2.76 2.21 -14.79
CA ILE A 143 3.72 3.13 -14.17
C ILE A 143 3.44 3.21 -12.67
N ILE A 144 4.49 3.03 -11.87
CA ILE A 144 4.44 3.08 -10.41
C ILE A 144 5.57 4.00 -9.95
N PRO A 145 5.26 5.20 -9.41
CA PRO A 145 6.28 6.05 -8.77
C PRO A 145 6.90 5.29 -7.60
N ALA A 146 8.22 5.28 -7.54
CA ALA A 146 8.99 4.72 -6.42
C ALA A 146 9.51 5.88 -5.55
N PRO A 147 9.35 5.79 -4.21
CA PRO A 147 8.88 4.66 -3.41
C PRO A 147 7.37 4.39 -3.50
N TYR A 148 7.00 3.12 -3.38
CA TYR A 148 5.61 2.64 -3.55
C TYR A 148 5.20 1.65 -2.46
N TRP A 149 3.90 1.44 -2.27
CA TRP A 149 3.42 0.34 -1.43
C TRP A 149 3.75 -1.02 -2.04
N VAL A 150 4.38 -1.87 -1.25
CA VAL A 150 4.95 -3.19 -1.64
C VAL A 150 4.01 -4.10 -2.44
N SER A 151 2.68 -3.88 -2.35
CA SER A 151 1.71 -4.74 -3.04
C SER A 151 1.40 -4.30 -4.47
N TYR A 152 1.68 -3.06 -4.88
CA TYR A 152 1.34 -2.59 -6.23
C TYR A 152 2.03 -3.41 -7.33
N PRO A 153 3.37 -3.59 -7.31
CA PRO A 153 4.05 -4.41 -8.32
C PRO A 153 3.52 -5.84 -8.37
N GLN A 154 3.22 -6.42 -7.20
CA GLN A 154 2.73 -7.80 -7.12
C GLN A 154 1.35 -7.97 -7.76
N MET A 155 0.46 -6.96 -7.64
CA MET A 155 -0.85 -6.97 -8.28
C MET A 155 -0.74 -6.81 -9.80
N VAL A 156 0.20 -5.99 -10.28
CA VAL A 156 0.49 -5.86 -11.71
C VAL A 156 1.00 -7.18 -12.28
N LEU A 157 1.97 -7.81 -11.61
CA LEU A 157 2.49 -9.13 -12.00
C LEU A 157 1.42 -10.23 -11.96
N LEU A 158 0.49 -10.17 -10.99
CA LEU A 158 -0.64 -11.10 -10.88
C LEU A 158 -1.59 -10.98 -12.08
N ALA A 159 -1.81 -9.77 -12.58
CA ALA A 159 -2.60 -9.52 -13.78
C ALA A 159 -1.89 -9.92 -15.09
N GLY A 160 -0.58 -10.17 -15.04
CA GLY A 160 0.25 -10.41 -16.23
C GLY A 160 0.88 -9.14 -16.81
N GLY A 161 0.60 -8.00 -16.23
CA GLY A 161 1.19 -6.71 -16.62
C GLY A 161 2.65 -6.59 -16.20
N LYS A 162 3.30 -5.53 -16.68
CA LYS A 162 4.70 -5.18 -16.41
C LYS A 162 4.75 -3.90 -15.56
N PRO A 163 5.23 -3.93 -14.30
CA PRO A 163 5.46 -2.71 -13.55
C PRO A 163 6.64 -1.92 -14.16
N VAL A 164 6.43 -0.62 -14.34
CA VAL A 164 7.44 0.35 -14.79
C VAL A 164 7.66 1.34 -13.66
N PHE A 165 8.84 1.31 -13.05
CA PHE A 165 9.15 2.16 -11.92
C PHE A 165 9.71 3.51 -12.39
N VAL A 166 9.22 4.59 -11.77
CA VAL A 166 9.73 5.94 -11.96
C VAL A 166 10.27 6.41 -10.62
N GLU A 167 11.59 6.55 -10.55
CA GLU A 167 12.27 6.98 -9.34
C GLU A 167 11.88 8.41 -8.98
N ALA A 168 11.40 8.61 -7.75
CA ALA A 168 11.08 9.88 -7.14
C ALA A 168 11.76 9.92 -5.78
N GLY A 169 13.04 10.31 -5.78
CA GLY A 169 13.92 10.19 -4.62
C GLY A 169 13.66 11.23 -3.53
N PHE A 170 14.48 11.14 -2.49
CA PHE A 170 14.42 11.98 -1.29
C PHE A 170 14.45 13.49 -1.63
N ASP A 171 15.31 13.92 -2.56
CA ASP A 171 15.51 15.32 -2.92
C ASP A 171 14.29 15.97 -3.60
N GLN A 172 13.36 15.17 -4.14
CA GLN A 172 12.11 15.64 -4.73
C GLN A 172 10.88 15.28 -3.88
N ASN A 173 11.07 15.09 -2.57
CA ASN A 173 10.01 14.69 -1.63
C ASN A 173 9.25 13.44 -2.06
N PHE A 174 9.91 12.53 -2.74
CA PHE A 174 9.34 11.26 -3.22
C PHE A 174 8.11 11.41 -4.13
N LYS A 175 8.01 12.52 -4.87
CA LYS A 175 6.89 12.81 -5.77
C LYS A 175 7.35 12.81 -7.22
N MET A 176 6.74 11.95 -8.05
CA MET A 176 6.98 11.92 -9.49
C MET A 176 6.51 13.22 -10.14
N THR A 177 7.34 13.81 -10.97
CA THR A 177 6.99 15.01 -11.76
C THR A 177 6.26 14.66 -13.06
N ALA A 178 5.55 15.65 -13.63
CA ALA A 178 4.91 15.50 -14.93
C ALA A 178 5.90 15.16 -16.06
N ALA A 179 7.11 15.71 -16.01
CA ALA A 179 8.16 15.40 -16.99
C ALA A 179 8.65 13.95 -16.89
N GLN A 180 8.80 13.43 -15.68
CA GLN A 180 9.15 12.03 -15.46
C GLN A 180 8.02 11.09 -15.93
N LEU A 181 6.76 11.46 -15.66
CA LEU A 181 5.61 10.71 -16.15
C LEU A 181 5.60 10.64 -17.69
N GLU A 182 5.71 11.79 -18.36
CA GLU A 182 5.73 11.87 -19.83
C GLU A 182 6.84 10.98 -20.42
N ALA A 183 8.03 11.03 -19.83
CA ALA A 183 9.18 10.24 -20.30
C ALA A 183 9.00 8.72 -20.10
N ALA A 184 8.17 8.30 -19.14
CA ALA A 184 7.93 6.89 -18.83
C ALA A 184 6.80 6.27 -19.68
N ILE A 185 5.94 7.08 -20.30
CA ILE A 185 4.81 6.60 -21.10
C ILE A 185 5.29 5.99 -22.40
N THR A 186 4.79 4.79 -22.70
CA THR A 186 5.01 4.08 -23.97
C THR A 186 3.65 3.71 -24.60
N PRO A 187 3.62 3.23 -25.85
CA PRO A 187 2.37 2.70 -26.44
C PRO A 187 1.76 1.51 -25.71
N LYS A 188 2.49 0.91 -24.74
CA LYS A 188 2.02 -0.19 -23.90
C LYS A 188 1.54 0.27 -22.52
N THR A 189 1.71 1.53 -22.20
CA THR A 189 1.32 2.05 -20.88
C THR A 189 -0.19 2.14 -20.80
N ARG A 190 -0.76 1.38 -19.86
CA ARG A 190 -2.20 1.30 -19.65
C ARG A 190 -2.66 2.05 -18.42
N MET A 191 -1.83 2.08 -17.38
CA MET A 191 -2.23 2.61 -16.08
C MET A 191 -1.07 3.27 -15.35
N ILE A 192 -1.42 4.24 -14.49
CA ILE A 192 -0.55 4.81 -13.47
C ILE A 192 -1.17 4.50 -12.12
N ILE A 193 -0.36 4.12 -11.12
CA ILE A 193 -0.82 3.98 -9.73
C ILE A 193 -0.23 5.13 -8.93
N LEU A 194 -1.07 6.01 -8.40
CA LEU A 194 -0.70 7.10 -7.51
C LEU A 194 -1.23 6.82 -6.11
N CYS A 195 -0.43 7.11 -5.08
CA CYS A 195 -0.84 7.04 -3.67
C CYS A 195 -0.57 8.39 -3.01
N SER A 196 -1.63 9.08 -2.58
CA SER A 196 -1.53 10.38 -1.89
C SER A 196 -2.65 10.52 -0.85
N PRO A 197 -2.32 10.71 0.42
CA PRO A 197 -0.99 10.65 1.05
C PRO A 197 -0.31 9.28 0.89
N SER A 198 1.02 9.28 0.76
CA SER A 198 1.78 8.09 0.34
C SER A 198 2.13 7.13 1.47
N ASN A 199 2.08 5.86 1.18
CA ASN A 199 2.80 4.80 1.86
C ASN A 199 3.93 4.30 0.92
N PRO A 200 5.24 4.49 1.24
CA PRO A 200 5.80 4.59 2.60
C PRO A 200 6.18 5.99 3.09
N THR A 201 6.09 7.04 2.28
CA THR A 201 6.82 8.30 2.49
C THR A 201 6.09 9.35 3.31
N GLY A 202 4.75 9.26 3.37
CA GLY A 202 3.91 10.31 3.92
C GLY A 202 3.83 11.58 3.06
N SER A 203 4.37 11.56 1.85
CA SER A 203 4.30 12.69 0.92
C SER A 203 2.88 12.90 0.41
N VAL A 204 2.54 14.16 0.15
CA VAL A 204 1.22 14.57 -0.37
C VAL A 204 1.43 15.39 -1.65
N TYR A 205 0.74 15.01 -2.71
CA TYR A 205 0.74 15.81 -3.93
C TYR A 205 -0.11 17.06 -3.76
N SER A 206 0.42 18.22 -4.14
CA SER A 206 -0.35 19.46 -4.19
C SER A 206 -1.34 19.46 -5.36
N LYS A 207 -2.27 20.41 -5.34
CA LYS A 207 -3.22 20.61 -6.44
C LYS A 207 -2.51 20.88 -7.76
N GLU A 208 -1.46 21.70 -7.74
CA GLU A 208 -0.67 22.08 -8.90
C GLU A 208 0.11 20.88 -9.47
N GLU A 209 0.71 20.07 -8.60
CA GLU A 209 1.41 18.84 -8.99
C GLU A 209 0.44 17.84 -9.62
N LEU A 210 -0.73 17.61 -8.99
CA LEU A 210 -1.76 16.74 -9.56
C LEU A 210 -2.30 17.27 -10.88
N LYS A 211 -2.47 18.61 -11.02
CA LYS A 211 -2.88 19.23 -12.27
C LYS A 211 -1.88 18.97 -13.39
N ALA A 212 -0.59 19.11 -13.10
CA ALA A 212 0.46 18.85 -14.08
C ALA A 212 0.47 17.37 -14.53
N LEU A 213 0.27 16.42 -13.60
CA LEU A 213 0.13 15.00 -13.94
C LEU A 213 -1.15 14.74 -14.77
N ALA A 214 -2.28 15.37 -14.39
CA ALA A 214 -3.53 15.24 -15.12
C ALA A 214 -3.41 15.73 -16.57
N ASP A 215 -2.69 16.84 -16.80
CA ASP A 215 -2.46 17.38 -18.15
C ASP A 215 -1.62 16.42 -19.02
N VAL A 216 -0.71 15.66 -18.43
CA VAL A 216 -0.01 14.58 -19.14
C VAL A 216 -0.97 13.45 -19.47
N ILE A 217 -1.71 12.93 -18.49
CA ILE A 217 -2.62 11.78 -18.66
C ILE A 217 -3.67 12.06 -19.74
N LEU A 218 -4.23 13.27 -19.78
CA LEU A 218 -5.28 13.65 -20.73
C LEU A 218 -4.81 13.72 -22.19
N ARG A 219 -3.49 13.72 -22.45
CA ARG A 219 -2.95 13.64 -23.81
C ARG A 219 -2.92 12.22 -24.37
N HIS A 220 -3.18 11.21 -23.54
CA HIS A 220 -3.12 9.79 -23.88
C HIS A 220 -4.49 9.13 -23.70
N ASP A 221 -5.16 8.78 -24.80
CA ASP A 221 -6.57 8.36 -24.81
C ASP A 221 -6.86 7.09 -23.97
N ASP A 222 -5.93 6.14 -23.91
CA ASP A 222 -6.10 4.85 -23.23
C ASP A 222 -5.39 4.77 -21.88
N LEU A 223 -4.91 5.89 -21.34
CA LEU A 223 -4.20 5.95 -20.08
C LEU A 223 -5.16 6.22 -18.91
N PHE A 224 -5.15 5.35 -17.90
CA PHE A 224 -5.94 5.46 -16.68
C PHE A 224 -5.06 5.73 -15.47
N VAL A 225 -5.63 6.36 -14.44
CA VAL A 225 -4.97 6.51 -13.14
C VAL A 225 -5.76 5.83 -12.04
N LEU A 226 -5.11 4.91 -11.32
CA LEU A 226 -5.60 4.41 -10.06
C LEU A 226 -5.05 5.33 -8.97
N ALA A 227 -5.93 6.09 -8.33
CA ALA A 227 -5.61 6.99 -7.23
C ALA A 227 -5.96 6.32 -5.90
N ASP A 228 -4.94 5.83 -5.19
CA ASP A 228 -5.11 5.26 -3.85
C ASP A 228 -5.10 6.39 -2.82
N GLU A 229 -6.29 6.77 -2.36
CA GLU A 229 -6.56 7.87 -1.45
C GLU A 229 -6.92 7.38 -0.03
N ILE A 230 -6.51 6.15 0.33
CA ILE A 230 -6.89 5.51 1.60
C ILE A 230 -6.46 6.31 2.84
N TYR A 231 -5.48 7.21 2.70
CA TYR A 231 -4.99 8.08 3.77
C TYR A 231 -5.54 9.52 3.70
N GLU A 232 -6.54 9.82 2.87
CA GLU A 232 -7.02 11.19 2.65
C GLU A 232 -7.33 11.99 3.93
N HIS A 233 -7.87 11.32 4.96
CA HIS A 233 -8.20 11.95 6.25
C HIS A 233 -6.99 12.07 7.20
N ILE A 234 -5.87 11.43 6.87
CA ILE A 234 -4.62 11.56 7.62
C ILE A 234 -3.69 12.45 6.80
N ASN A 235 -4.11 13.70 6.68
CA ASN A 235 -3.44 14.76 5.93
C ASN A 235 -3.21 15.94 6.88
N TYR A 236 -1.98 16.43 6.96
CA TYR A 236 -1.54 17.46 7.91
C TYR A 236 -1.40 18.84 7.28
N ILE A 237 -1.49 18.94 5.95
CA ILE A 237 -1.27 20.19 5.21
C ILE A 237 -2.56 20.82 4.66
N GLY A 238 -3.72 20.36 5.12
CA GLY A 238 -5.01 20.93 4.76
C GLY A 238 -5.96 19.94 4.09
N LYS A 239 -6.72 20.41 3.10
CA LYS A 239 -7.70 19.57 2.41
C LYS A 239 -7.00 18.59 1.48
N HIS A 240 -7.53 17.37 1.42
CA HIS A 240 -7.10 16.39 0.42
C HIS A 240 -7.47 16.84 -0.99
N GLU A 241 -6.52 16.71 -1.91
CA GLU A 241 -6.72 16.98 -3.34
C GLU A 241 -6.75 15.65 -4.10
N SER A 242 -7.78 15.44 -4.92
CA SER A 242 -7.91 14.26 -5.76
C SER A 242 -7.61 14.59 -7.21
N ILE A 243 -6.91 13.72 -7.94
CA ILE A 243 -6.66 13.91 -9.36
C ILE A 243 -7.95 13.87 -10.18
N ALA A 244 -8.99 13.22 -9.68
CA ALA A 244 -10.31 13.15 -10.34
C ALA A 244 -11.05 14.48 -10.39
N GLN A 245 -10.62 15.51 -9.64
CA GLN A 245 -11.26 16.84 -9.61
C GLN A 245 -11.04 17.67 -10.88
N PHE A 246 -10.03 17.35 -11.68
CA PHE A 246 -9.72 18.11 -12.87
C PHE A 246 -10.65 17.72 -14.04
N PRO A 247 -11.07 18.70 -14.88
CA PRO A 247 -11.93 18.41 -16.03
C PRO A 247 -11.36 17.30 -16.93
N GLY A 248 -12.18 16.30 -17.26
CA GLY A 248 -11.79 15.13 -18.07
C GLY A 248 -11.11 14.01 -17.30
N MET A 249 -10.73 14.23 -16.04
CA MET A 249 -10.06 13.20 -15.25
C MET A 249 -11.02 12.20 -14.59
N LYS A 250 -12.28 12.57 -14.36
CA LYS A 250 -13.26 11.62 -13.81
C LYS A 250 -13.38 10.35 -14.66
N GLU A 251 -13.37 10.50 -15.97
CA GLU A 251 -13.48 9.39 -16.93
C GLU A 251 -12.19 8.55 -17.04
N ARG A 252 -11.10 9.03 -16.49
CA ARG A 252 -9.76 8.42 -16.50
C ARG A 252 -9.32 7.91 -15.13
N SER A 253 -10.05 8.27 -14.06
CA SER A 253 -9.64 8.01 -12.68
C SER A 253 -10.42 6.89 -12.05
N ILE A 254 -9.72 6.05 -11.31
CA ILE A 254 -10.27 5.06 -10.40
C ILE A 254 -9.80 5.43 -9.00
N ILE A 255 -10.66 6.06 -8.21
CA ILE A 255 -10.38 6.38 -6.81
C ILE A 255 -10.52 5.10 -6.00
N VAL A 256 -9.51 4.77 -5.21
CA VAL A 256 -9.55 3.70 -4.22
C VAL A 256 -9.53 4.32 -2.84
N ASN A 257 -10.46 3.93 -1.98
CA ASN A 257 -10.53 4.41 -0.61
C ASN A 257 -11.24 3.39 0.30
N GLY A 258 -11.50 3.73 1.56
CA GLY A 258 -12.18 2.87 2.52
C GLY A 258 -12.08 3.34 3.95
N VAL A 259 -12.60 2.52 4.87
CA VAL A 259 -12.69 2.87 6.30
C VAL A 259 -11.47 2.43 7.12
N SER A 260 -10.52 1.71 6.50
CA SER A 260 -9.43 1.04 7.24
C SER A 260 -8.56 1.98 8.07
N LYS A 261 -8.27 3.19 7.56
CA LYS A 261 -7.29 4.09 8.16
C LYS A 261 -7.96 5.21 8.97
N ALA A 262 -8.89 5.94 8.36
CA ALA A 262 -9.57 7.05 8.99
C ALA A 262 -10.39 6.64 10.23
N TYR A 263 -10.93 5.43 10.24
CA TYR A 263 -11.83 4.94 11.31
C TYR A 263 -11.23 3.81 12.15
N ALA A 264 -9.94 3.52 12.02
CA ALA A 264 -9.28 2.39 12.69
C ALA A 264 -10.02 1.06 12.48
N MET A 265 -10.37 0.76 11.22
CA MET A 265 -11.20 -0.39 10.82
C MET A 265 -10.45 -1.35 9.89
N THR A 266 -9.15 -1.57 10.11
CA THR A 266 -8.33 -2.42 9.22
C THR A 266 -8.84 -3.85 9.15
N GLY A 267 -9.24 -4.44 10.28
CA GLY A 267 -9.77 -5.80 10.41
C GLY A 267 -11.20 -5.97 9.87
N TRP A 268 -11.96 -4.90 9.67
CA TRP A 268 -13.35 -4.95 9.17
C TRP A 268 -13.42 -5.20 7.66
N ARG A 269 -12.35 -4.96 6.93
CA ARG A 269 -12.20 -5.26 5.50
C ARG A 269 -13.23 -4.58 4.60
N ILE A 270 -13.40 -3.27 4.70
CA ILE A 270 -14.23 -2.47 3.80
C ILE A 270 -13.38 -1.39 3.11
N GLY A 271 -13.39 -1.44 1.79
CA GLY A 271 -12.89 -0.44 0.88
C GLY A 271 -13.82 -0.30 -0.32
N TYR A 272 -13.53 0.62 -1.20
CA TYR A 272 -14.33 0.82 -2.42
C TYR A 272 -13.49 1.40 -3.55
N ILE A 273 -14.03 1.31 -4.77
CA ILE A 273 -13.65 2.16 -5.88
C ILE A 273 -14.80 3.11 -6.20
N ALA A 274 -14.41 4.34 -6.65
CA ALA A 274 -15.28 5.25 -7.38
C ALA A 274 -14.66 5.47 -8.77
N ALA A 275 -15.37 5.08 -9.83
CA ALA A 275 -14.84 5.03 -11.18
C ALA A 275 -15.98 5.08 -12.22
N PRO A 276 -15.69 5.31 -13.51
CA PRO A 276 -16.66 5.16 -14.59
C PRO A 276 -17.43 3.84 -14.51
N GLU A 277 -18.73 3.88 -14.77
CA GLU A 277 -19.66 2.74 -14.57
C GLU A 277 -19.19 1.46 -15.28
N TRP A 278 -18.58 1.58 -16.46
CA TRP A 278 -18.09 0.42 -17.21
C TRP A 278 -16.92 -0.29 -16.49
N ILE A 279 -16.04 0.46 -15.82
CA ILE A 279 -14.95 -0.09 -14.99
C ILE A 279 -15.53 -0.77 -13.76
N VAL A 280 -16.49 -0.12 -13.09
CA VAL A 280 -17.20 -0.71 -11.94
C VAL A 280 -17.88 -2.02 -12.33
N LYS A 281 -18.53 -2.10 -13.50
CA LYS A 281 -19.12 -3.35 -14.02
C LYS A 281 -18.07 -4.44 -14.24
N GLY A 282 -16.90 -4.09 -14.78
CA GLY A 282 -15.79 -5.02 -14.97
C GLY A 282 -15.27 -5.56 -13.62
N CYS A 283 -14.97 -4.67 -12.68
CA CYS A 283 -14.54 -5.04 -11.33
C CYS A 283 -15.60 -5.85 -10.57
N ASN A 284 -16.88 -5.50 -10.71
CA ASN A 284 -17.98 -6.23 -10.10
C ASN A 284 -18.12 -7.66 -10.65
N LYS A 285 -17.92 -7.84 -11.96
CA LYS A 285 -17.90 -9.17 -12.59
C LYS A 285 -16.75 -10.02 -12.01
N LEU A 286 -15.56 -9.45 -11.89
CA LEU A 286 -14.40 -10.13 -11.31
C LEU A 286 -14.64 -10.47 -9.83
N GLN A 287 -15.06 -9.50 -9.02
CA GLN A 287 -15.34 -9.69 -7.58
C GLN A 287 -16.39 -10.77 -7.34
N GLY A 288 -17.44 -10.84 -8.20
CA GLY A 288 -18.46 -11.86 -8.12
C GLY A 288 -17.93 -13.28 -8.28
N GLN A 289 -16.82 -13.49 -9.01
CA GLN A 289 -16.17 -14.79 -9.18
C GLN A 289 -15.17 -15.13 -8.08
N TYR A 290 -14.64 -14.12 -7.37
CA TYR A 290 -13.61 -14.32 -6.33
C TYR A 290 -14.19 -14.43 -4.93
N THR A 291 -14.97 -13.43 -4.50
CA THR A 291 -15.34 -13.26 -3.09
C THR A 291 -16.82 -12.99 -2.89
N SER A 292 -17.59 -12.69 -3.93
CA SER A 292 -18.93 -12.08 -3.82
C SER A 292 -18.89 -10.73 -3.09
N GLY A 293 -20.00 -10.34 -2.43
CA GLY A 293 -20.08 -9.10 -1.68
C GLY A 293 -19.28 -9.17 -0.37
N PRO A 294 -18.80 -8.00 0.15
CA PRO A 294 -18.15 -7.93 1.45
C PRO A 294 -19.07 -8.31 2.60
N CYS A 295 -18.49 -8.56 3.77
CA CYS A 295 -19.22 -8.89 5.01
C CYS A 295 -20.34 -7.88 5.29
N SER A 296 -21.57 -8.38 5.44
CA SER A 296 -22.79 -7.58 5.64
C SER A 296 -22.71 -6.69 6.88
N VAL A 297 -22.25 -7.24 8.00
CA VAL A 297 -22.09 -6.50 9.27
C VAL A 297 -21.07 -5.39 9.13
N SER A 298 -19.92 -5.68 8.48
CA SER A 298 -18.88 -4.69 8.22
C SER A 298 -19.37 -3.55 7.32
N GLN A 299 -20.22 -3.85 6.34
CA GLN A 299 -20.82 -2.82 5.48
C GLN A 299 -21.75 -1.90 6.27
N LYS A 300 -22.57 -2.41 7.19
CA LYS A 300 -23.45 -1.58 8.04
C LYS A 300 -22.65 -0.71 9.01
N ALA A 301 -21.55 -1.25 9.55
CA ALA A 301 -20.62 -0.45 10.36
C ALA A 301 -19.97 0.67 9.55
N ALA A 302 -19.52 0.38 8.31
CA ALA A 302 -18.92 1.37 7.42
C ALA A 302 -19.92 2.44 6.95
N GLU A 303 -21.17 2.05 6.67
CA GLU A 303 -22.26 2.98 6.39
C GLU A 303 -22.43 3.98 7.52
N PHE A 304 -22.52 3.48 8.75
CA PHE A 304 -22.62 4.33 9.94
C PHE A 304 -21.41 5.25 10.10
N ALA A 305 -20.19 4.74 9.84
CA ALA A 305 -18.97 5.53 9.92
C ALA A 305 -19.02 6.77 9.00
N TYR A 306 -19.52 6.61 7.76
CA TYR A 306 -19.61 7.74 6.81
C TYR A 306 -20.72 8.73 7.11
N ILE A 307 -21.83 8.31 7.73
CA ILE A 307 -22.98 9.22 8.02
C ILE A 307 -22.94 9.82 9.43
N SER A 308 -22.06 9.32 10.30
CA SER A 308 -21.94 9.79 11.67
C SER A 308 -21.03 11.03 11.79
N SER A 309 -20.89 11.56 13.01
CA SER A 309 -19.93 12.63 13.30
C SER A 309 -18.50 12.21 12.95
N GLN A 310 -17.77 13.07 12.26
CA GLN A 310 -16.37 12.84 11.87
C GLN A 310 -15.37 13.29 12.96
N GLN A 311 -15.85 13.65 14.17
CA GLN A 311 -14.97 14.12 15.25
C GLN A 311 -13.89 13.07 15.62
N CYS A 312 -14.25 11.78 15.66
CA CYS A 312 -13.29 10.71 15.94
C CYS A 312 -12.16 10.62 14.91
N VAL A 313 -12.44 10.96 13.65
CA VAL A 313 -11.44 11.00 12.58
C VAL A 313 -10.48 12.16 12.81
N GLU A 314 -11.00 13.33 13.16
CA GLU A 314 -10.19 14.52 13.45
C GLU A 314 -9.34 14.31 14.71
N ASP A 315 -9.88 13.71 15.77
CA ASP A 315 -9.13 13.41 17.00
C ASP A 315 -7.93 12.47 16.71
N MET A 316 -8.12 11.44 15.88
CA MET A 316 -7.05 10.55 15.45
C MET A 316 -6.03 11.26 14.53
N ARG A 317 -6.49 12.11 13.61
CA ARG A 317 -5.62 12.90 12.74
C ARG A 317 -4.69 13.80 13.59
N GLN A 318 -5.24 14.51 14.56
CA GLN A 318 -4.45 15.37 15.47
C GLN A 318 -3.42 14.56 16.28
N ALA A 319 -3.81 13.38 16.75
CA ALA A 319 -2.89 12.50 17.45
C ALA A 319 -1.74 12.02 16.54
N PHE A 320 -2.03 11.65 15.28
CA PHE A 320 -1.00 11.30 14.32
C PHE A 320 -0.11 12.48 13.95
N GLU A 321 -0.64 13.69 13.81
CA GLU A 321 0.16 14.88 13.55
C GLU A 321 1.14 15.16 14.69
N ARG A 322 0.71 15.11 15.94
CA ARG A 322 1.57 15.25 17.11
C ARG A 322 2.67 14.18 17.15
N ARG A 323 2.32 12.93 16.83
CA ARG A 323 3.29 11.82 16.77
C ARG A 323 4.26 11.97 15.61
N ARG A 324 3.83 12.51 14.47
CA ARG A 324 4.68 12.89 13.37
C ARG A 324 5.74 13.88 13.82
N ASP A 325 5.33 14.94 14.50
CA ASP A 325 6.26 15.97 15.00
C ASP A 325 7.26 15.40 15.99
N LEU A 326 6.78 14.52 16.90
CA LEU A 326 7.62 13.84 17.87
C LEU A 326 8.68 12.96 17.20
N ILE A 327 8.28 12.06 16.30
CA ILE A 327 9.22 11.12 15.66
C ILE A 327 10.21 11.85 14.74
N VAL A 328 9.77 12.87 14.00
CA VAL A 328 10.63 13.69 13.15
C VAL A 328 11.68 14.42 13.99
N LYS A 329 11.29 15.01 15.12
CA LYS A 329 12.23 15.66 16.04
C LYS A 329 13.29 14.66 16.51
N LEU A 330 12.89 13.52 17.03
CA LEU A 330 13.80 12.51 17.59
C LEU A 330 14.69 11.88 16.50
N ALA A 331 14.16 11.64 15.31
CA ALA A 331 14.93 11.07 14.20
C ALA A 331 16.03 12.04 13.71
N LYS A 332 15.77 13.35 13.69
CA LYS A 332 16.76 14.38 13.32
C LYS A 332 17.92 14.49 14.33
N GLU A 333 17.75 14.01 15.55
CA GLU A 333 18.81 13.97 16.58
C GLU A 333 19.76 12.76 16.39
N ILE A 334 19.44 11.80 15.50
CA ILE A 334 20.26 10.61 15.25
C ILE A 334 21.26 10.91 14.13
N PRO A 335 22.58 10.97 14.43
CA PRO A 335 23.60 11.22 13.40
C PRO A 335 23.58 10.12 12.32
N GLY A 336 23.57 10.53 11.07
CA GLY A 336 23.58 9.63 9.91
C GLY A 336 22.18 9.33 9.34
N LEU A 337 21.11 9.75 9.98
CA LEU A 337 19.78 9.75 9.36
C LEU A 337 19.50 11.10 8.68
N GLU A 338 19.04 11.05 7.42
CA GLU A 338 18.43 12.21 6.77
C GLU A 338 16.92 12.04 6.80
N VAL A 339 16.19 13.05 7.30
CA VAL A 339 14.79 12.93 7.70
C VAL A 339 13.92 13.89 6.92
N ASN A 340 13.00 13.35 6.11
CA ASN A 340 11.90 14.10 5.52
C ASN A 340 10.82 14.40 6.58
N VAL A 341 9.95 15.37 6.28
CA VAL A 341 8.79 15.67 7.12
C VAL A 341 7.54 15.15 6.40
N PRO A 342 6.92 14.07 6.88
CA PRO A 342 5.68 13.56 6.29
C PRO A 342 4.54 14.59 6.37
N GLU A 343 3.84 14.77 5.27
CA GLU A 343 2.70 15.68 5.15
C GLU A 343 1.35 14.96 5.35
N GLY A 344 1.38 13.61 5.37
CA GLY A 344 0.21 12.78 5.60
C GLY A 344 0.57 11.34 5.94
N ALA A 345 -0.43 10.47 6.03
CA ALA A 345 -0.34 9.08 6.51
C ALA A 345 0.27 9.01 7.93
N PHE A 346 0.87 7.90 8.30
CA PHE A 346 1.54 7.74 9.60
C PHE A 346 2.88 6.99 9.47
N TYR A 347 3.65 7.35 8.43
CA TYR A 347 4.96 6.76 8.14
C TYR A 347 6.05 7.82 8.08
N LEU A 348 7.21 7.48 8.63
CA LEU A 348 8.47 8.17 8.40
C LEU A 348 9.35 7.29 7.50
N PHE A 349 9.99 7.90 6.50
CA PHE A 349 10.81 7.20 5.52
C PHE A 349 12.19 7.87 5.38
N PRO A 350 13.03 7.82 6.44
CA PRO A 350 14.31 8.47 6.46
C PRO A 350 15.35 7.70 5.66
N LYS A 351 16.35 8.43 5.14
CA LYS A 351 17.52 7.88 4.46
C LYS A 351 18.48 7.29 5.49
N CYS A 352 18.98 6.09 5.23
CA CYS A 352 19.90 5.36 6.10
C CYS A 352 21.17 4.89 5.37
N SER A 353 21.37 5.28 4.12
CA SER A 353 22.51 4.85 3.30
C SER A 353 23.87 5.26 3.86
N SER A 354 23.93 6.27 4.76
CA SER A 354 25.16 6.67 5.48
C SER A 354 25.73 5.57 6.40
N PHE A 355 24.93 4.56 6.72
CA PHE A 355 25.35 3.40 7.52
C PHE A 355 25.86 2.24 6.67
N TYR A 356 25.78 2.30 5.34
CA TYR A 356 26.24 1.22 4.47
C TYR A 356 27.77 1.13 4.51
N GLY A 357 28.28 -0.10 4.56
CA GLY A 357 29.68 -0.41 4.76
C GLY A 357 30.14 -0.38 6.23
N LYS A 358 29.32 0.15 7.15
CA LYS A 358 29.67 0.19 8.58
C LYS A 358 29.36 -1.13 9.27
N SER A 359 30.08 -1.41 10.37
CA SER A 359 29.97 -2.64 11.13
C SER A 359 30.10 -2.38 12.63
N ASP A 360 29.45 -3.21 13.46
CA ASP A 360 29.68 -3.27 14.92
C ASP A 360 30.74 -4.32 15.30
N GLY A 361 31.40 -4.94 14.31
CA GLY A 361 32.38 -6.02 14.50
C GLY A 361 31.78 -7.43 14.31
N GLU A 362 30.47 -7.57 14.36
CA GLU A 362 29.75 -8.82 14.11
C GLU A 362 28.88 -8.74 12.84
N THR A 363 28.21 -7.61 12.63
CA THR A 363 27.26 -7.40 11.53
C THR A 363 27.70 -6.19 10.70
N THR A 364 27.80 -6.35 9.38
CA THR A 364 28.04 -5.27 8.41
C THR A 364 26.75 -4.92 7.71
N ILE A 365 26.44 -3.63 7.58
CA ILE A 365 25.23 -3.10 6.93
C ILE A 365 25.53 -2.87 5.46
N ASN A 366 24.93 -3.64 4.54
CA ASN A 366 25.17 -3.52 3.10
C ASN A 366 24.03 -2.81 2.36
N ASN A 367 22.83 -2.81 2.93
CA ASN A 367 21.60 -2.28 2.32
C ASN A 367 20.55 -1.98 3.40
N SER A 368 19.39 -1.46 2.98
CA SER A 368 18.30 -1.08 3.89
C SER A 368 17.64 -2.29 4.58
N THR A 369 17.65 -3.46 3.96
CA THR A 369 17.15 -4.70 4.58
C THR A 369 18.07 -5.16 5.70
N ASP A 370 19.40 -5.15 5.50
CA ASP A 370 20.37 -5.42 6.57
C ASP A 370 20.21 -4.43 7.73
N PHE A 371 20.01 -3.14 7.41
CA PHE A 371 19.79 -2.10 8.41
C PHE A 371 18.53 -2.37 9.25
N ALA A 372 17.41 -2.67 8.61
CA ALA A 372 16.16 -2.99 9.30
C ALA A 372 16.28 -4.26 10.16
N MET A 373 17.00 -5.26 9.68
CA MET A 373 17.29 -6.48 10.44
C MET A 373 18.19 -6.21 11.63
N TYR A 374 19.22 -5.39 11.46
CA TYR A 374 20.11 -4.97 12.53
C TYR A 374 19.35 -4.22 13.64
N LEU A 375 18.45 -3.30 13.28
CA LEU A 375 17.60 -2.61 14.24
C LEU A 375 16.68 -3.58 15.00
N LEU A 376 16.17 -4.62 14.34
CA LEU A 376 15.35 -5.64 14.99
C LEU A 376 16.16 -6.51 15.96
N GLU A 377 17.30 -7.02 15.51
CA GLU A 377 18.08 -8.03 16.26
C GLU A 377 18.89 -7.43 17.41
N LYS A 378 19.46 -6.24 17.20
CA LYS A 378 20.32 -5.57 18.19
C LYS A 378 19.63 -4.43 18.95
N GLY A 379 18.60 -3.82 18.35
CA GLY A 379 17.84 -2.71 18.94
C GLY A 379 16.44 -3.06 19.41
N HIS A 380 15.95 -4.23 19.03
CA HIS A 380 14.58 -4.71 19.31
C HIS A 380 13.50 -3.72 18.81
N VAL A 381 13.75 -3.10 17.65
CA VAL A 381 12.80 -2.23 16.95
C VAL A 381 12.56 -2.78 15.55
N ALA A 382 11.33 -3.21 15.27
CA ALA A 382 10.96 -3.72 13.96
C ALA A 382 10.62 -2.55 13.02
N THR A 383 11.33 -2.44 11.92
CA THR A 383 11.14 -1.48 10.82
C THR A 383 11.09 -2.23 9.49
N VAL A 384 11.00 -1.55 8.36
CA VAL A 384 11.02 -2.22 7.04
C VAL A 384 12.03 -1.54 6.14
N GLY A 385 12.94 -2.30 5.55
CA GLY A 385 13.92 -1.79 4.58
C GLY A 385 13.26 -1.19 3.34
N GLY A 386 13.84 -0.12 2.82
CA GLY A 386 13.31 0.63 1.68
C GLY A 386 13.40 -0.13 0.36
N ASP A 387 14.30 -1.13 0.25
CA ASP A 387 14.35 -2.05 -0.91
C ASP A 387 12.96 -2.59 -1.26
N ALA A 388 12.15 -2.94 -0.25
CA ALA A 388 10.80 -3.46 -0.44
C ALA A 388 9.83 -2.44 -1.05
N PHE A 389 10.12 -1.16 -0.94
CA PHE A 389 9.33 -0.05 -1.45
C PHE A 389 9.92 0.58 -2.71
N GLY A 390 11.03 0.03 -3.22
CA GLY A 390 11.72 0.52 -4.42
C GLY A 390 12.67 1.70 -4.19
N ASP A 391 13.06 1.97 -2.95
CA ASP A 391 14.11 2.95 -2.61
C ASP A 391 15.09 2.31 -1.61
N PRO A 392 16.23 1.80 -2.09
CA PRO A 392 17.20 1.10 -1.25
C PRO A 392 17.97 2.01 -0.29
N GLU A 393 17.89 3.33 -0.40
CA GLU A 393 18.61 4.25 0.49
C GLU A 393 17.88 4.55 1.80
N CYS A 394 16.57 4.24 1.84
CA CYS A 394 15.68 4.59 2.94
C CYS A 394 15.19 3.36 3.73
N PHE A 395 14.47 3.58 4.82
CA PHE A 395 13.70 2.56 5.53
C PHE A 395 12.42 3.16 6.11
N ARG A 396 11.40 2.32 6.30
CA ARG A 396 10.10 2.79 6.78
C ARG A 396 9.88 2.50 8.26
N MET A 397 9.42 3.50 9.00
CA MET A 397 8.87 3.40 10.35
C MET A 397 7.42 3.87 10.36
N SER A 398 6.51 3.11 11.00
CA SER A 398 5.16 3.56 11.31
C SER A 398 5.15 4.22 12.68
N TYR A 399 4.60 5.44 12.78
CA TYR A 399 4.37 6.11 14.06
C TYR A 399 2.92 5.96 14.57
N ALA A 400 2.18 5.00 14.02
CA ALA A 400 0.88 4.59 14.56
C ALA A 400 1.08 3.70 15.80
N THR A 401 1.61 4.30 16.86
CA THR A 401 1.85 3.69 18.18
C THR A 401 1.89 4.79 19.24
N SER A 402 1.98 4.43 20.53
CA SER A 402 1.99 5.42 21.60
C SER A 402 3.22 6.35 21.59
N ASP A 403 3.09 7.53 22.19
CA ASP A 403 4.20 8.49 22.32
C ASP A 403 5.38 7.87 23.09
N GLU A 404 5.10 7.01 24.08
CA GLU A 404 6.11 6.29 24.87
C GLU A 404 6.87 5.30 24.00
N ASN A 405 6.18 4.52 23.17
CA ASN A 405 6.79 3.60 22.24
C ASN A 405 7.66 4.33 21.20
N ILE A 406 7.19 5.49 20.70
CA ILE A 406 7.98 6.30 19.77
C ILE A 406 9.28 6.76 20.44
N LYS A 407 9.23 7.32 21.64
CA LYS A 407 10.42 7.79 22.39
C LYS A 407 11.40 6.64 22.64
N GLU A 408 10.91 5.51 23.13
CA GLU A 408 11.75 4.35 23.43
C GLU A 408 12.34 3.73 22.16
N ALA A 409 11.56 3.59 21.08
CA ALA A 409 12.05 3.07 19.81
C ALA A 409 13.18 3.96 19.26
N MET A 410 12.98 5.28 19.24
CA MET A 410 13.99 6.21 18.72
C MET A 410 15.28 6.22 19.57
N LYS A 411 15.15 6.08 20.90
CA LYS A 411 16.29 5.89 21.80
C LYS A 411 17.06 4.61 21.46
N ARG A 412 16.36 3.46 21.33
CA ARG A 412 16.98 2.18 20.96
C ARG A 412 17.65 2.24 19.60
N ILE A 413 17.05 2.90 18.61
CA ILE A 413 17.67 3.11 17.29
C ILE A 413 18.97 3.90 17.45
N ALA A 414 18.94 5.04 18.16
CA ALA A 414 20.12 5.87 18.37
C ALA A 414 21.27 5.09 19.05
N GLU A 415 20.97 4.35 20.12
CA GLU A 415 21.95 3.52 20.84
C GLU A 415 22.51 2.37 19.97
N THR A 416 21.67 1.83 19.06
CA THR A 416 22.05 0.73 18.17
C THR A 416 22.96 1.21 17.05
N VAL A 417 22.60 2.29 16.37
CA VAL A 417 23.42 2.81 15.25
C VAL A 417 24.73 3.45 15.72
N ALA A 418 24.81 3.91 16.97
CA ALA A 418 26.04 4.44 17.55
C ALA A 418 27.17 3.39 17.69
N LYS A 419 26.84 2.09 17.60
CA LYS A 419 27.81 0.98 17.60
C LYS A 419 28.45 0.75 16.23
N LEU A 420 27.86 1.27 15.15
CA LEU A 420 28.34 1.12 13.78
C LEU A 420 29.51 2.07 13.51
N LYS A 421 30.65 1.53 13.09
CA LYS A 421 31.88 2.25 12.79
C LYS A 421 32.29 2.08 11.34
#